data_8063ef9a4ca576ea7447aab9c559f2cb
#
_entry.id   8063ef9a4ca576ea7447aab9c559f2cb
#
_cell.length_a   1.000
_cell.length_b   1.000
_cell.length_c   1.000
_cell.angle_alpha   90.00
_cell.angle_beta   90.00
_cell.angle_gamma   90.00
#
_symmetry.space_group_name_H-M   'P 1'
#
loop_
_entity.id
_entity.type
_entity.pdbx_description
1 polymer ?
#
loop_
_entity_poly.entity_id
_entity_poly.type
_entity_poly.pdbx_seq_one_letter_code
_entity_poly.pdbx_strand_id
1 'polypeptide(L)'
;MRYLALTFLGGFHVTLDEVTITNFGSDKARALLAYLALENNRPHRRTALAAMLWPDLSEKKAAHNLSQTILRLRTALVDVQPNGNTHEPPFLLVESQQVRLNPRASIHTDVDIFRSLMLTCSQHHAKDPFAINNCPDCIGWMRDAARLYNGDLLAGFFVRNSPAIEQWRLVQQEALQMQIVDVLGRLANYHEKRGEYEQVQHYAHRLTVLDPWCEDAHLQLMRALAARGQTSAALEHFDFYRRLLVEELGIEPSQAAANLYQHVRLGEILPPNDVSAAQAGQTPSVQPEIRQITTLVCGRCVRSPQADPEAQYNQMKECRLACARVINRYGGFFAQRQGNECVVYYGYPLAYEDSARRAVHAALAMVDNNHADPVRVSVHTGCMVLGEKRGRRAQDRELVGDAPNLARLILQQTPPGRVTISPDTQCLVQGWFELSPEDGLIHSGDMGSISMRQVEECGDRDPFD
;
A
#
# COMPACT_ATOMS: atom_id res chain seq x y z
N MET A 1 -22.00 12.83 29.59
CA MET A 1 -20.63 12.29 29.35
C MET A 1 -20.11 13.00 28.12
N ARG A 2 -19.00 13.72 28.25
CA ARG A 2 -18.44 14.51 27.14
C ARG A 2 -17.95 13.58 26.04
N TYR A 3 -18.21 13.92 24.79
CA TYR A 3 -17.90 13.13 23.62
C TYR A 3 -16.96 13.89 22.67
N LEU A 4 -15.75 13.38 22.45
CA LEU A 4 -14.77 13.95 21.55
C LEU A 4 -14.71 13.12 20.27
N ALA A 5 -15.11 13.70 19.13
CA ALA A 5 -14.97 13.09 17.84
C ALA A 5 -13.85 13.76 17.03
N LEU A 6 -12.99 12.94 16.45
CA LEU A 6 -11.83 13.35 15.68
C LEU A 6 -11.95 12.75 14.27
N THR A 7 -11.97 13.62 13.25
CA THR A 7 -12.01 13.22 11.85
C THR A 7 -10.70 13.58 11.19
N PHE A 8 -10.00 12.58 10.68
CA PHE A 8 -8.66 12.71 10.07
C PHE A 8 -8.62 12.25 8.60
N LEU A 9 -9.62 11.48 8.14
CA LEU A 9 -9.72 11.01 6.76
C LEU A 9 -10.35 12.08 5.86
N GLY A 10 -9.50 12.85 5.16
CA GLY A 10 -9.92 13.98 4.32
C GLY A 10 -9.69 15.35 4.96
N GLY A 11 -9.05 15.41 6.13
CA GLY A 11 -8.69 16.68 6.79
C GLY A 11 -8.55 16.55 8.29
N PHE A 12 -8.40 17.68 8.99
CA PHE A 12 -8.33 17.72 10.45
C PHE A 12 -9.57 18.44 11.01
N HIS A 13 -10.52 17.67 11.54
CA HIS A 13 -11.71 18.20 12.18
C HIS A 13 -11.88 17.61 13.57
N VAL A 14 -12.29 18.44 14.51
CA VAL A 14 -12.51 18.05 15.92
C VAL A 14 -13.82 18.62 16.38
N THR A 15 -14.66 17.77 16.96
CA THR A 15 -15.91 18.19 17.60
C THR A 15 -15.96 17.70 19.04
N LEU A 16 -16.41 18.55 19.93
CA LEU A 16 -16.69 18.25 21.32
C LEU A 16 -18.18 18.47 21.58
N ASP A 17 -18.90 17.41 21.96
CA ASP A 17 -20.34 17.45 22.16
C ASP A 17 -21.08 18.13 20.98
N GLU A 18 -20.71 17.70 19.74
CA GLU A 18 -21.22 18.23 18.46
C GLU A 18 -20.78 19.67 18.12
N VAL A 19 -20.04 20.36 18.99
CA VAL A 19 -19.51 21.69 18.73
C VAL A 19 -18.12 21.60 18.11
N THR A 20 -17.92 22.20 16.94
CA THR A 20 -16.62 22.21 16.25
C THR A 20 -15.59 23.03 16.98
N ILE A 21 -14.42 22.46 17.26
CA ILE A 21 -13.27 23.15 17.82
C ILE A 21 -12.33 23.55 16.68
N THR A 22 -12.11 24.85 16.52
CA THR A 22 -11.21 25.40 15.49
C THR A 22 -9.93 25.99 16.06
N ASN A 23 -9.97 26.48 17.31
CA ASN A 23 -8.85 27.19 17.92
C ASN A 23 -8.00 26.27 18.80
N PHE A 24 -6.92 25.76 18.25
CA PHE A 24 -5.88 24.96 18.96
C PHE A 24 -4.64 25.78 19.32
N GLY A 25 -4.59 27.05 18.90
CA GLY A 25 -3.48 27.96 19.17
C GLY A 25 -2.18 27.67 18.38
N SER A 26 -2.03 26.50 17.77
CA SER A 26 -0.90 26.17 16.87
C SER A 26 -1.11 24.86 16.13
N ASP A 27 -0.47 24.71 14.95
CA ASP A 27 -0.49 23.46 14.18
C ASP A 27 0.22 22.32 14.93
N LYS A 28 1.23 22.64 15.76
CA LYS A 28 1.87 21.64 16.62
C LYS A 28 0.93 21.07 17.70
N ALA A 29 -0.07 21.85 18.15
CA ALA A 29 -1.08 21.31 19.05
C ALA A 29 -2.05 20.36 18.33
N ARG A 30 -2.44 20.69 17.10
CA ARG A 30 -3.24 19.78 16.25
C ARG A 30 -2.47 18.50 15.95
N ALA A 31 -1.17 18.61 15.59
CA ALA A 31 -0.30 17.46 15.32
C ALA A 31 -0.14 16.55 16.55
N LEU A 32 0.05 17.15 17.72
CA LEU A 32 0.13 16.40 18.97
C LEU A 32 -1.17 15.64 19.24
N LEU A 33 -2.33 16.27 19.06
CA LEU A 33 -3.61 15.60 19.22
C LEU A 33 -3.79 14.44 18.24
N ALA A 34 -3.52 14.67 16.95
CA ALA A 34 -3.61 13.63 15.93
C ALA A 34 -2.67 12.44 16.20
N TYR A 35 -1.41 12.73 16.58
CA TYR A 35 -0.45 11.71 16.95
C TYR A 35 -0.91 10.89 18.15
N LEU A 36 -1.33 11.54 19.24
CA LEU A 36 -1.82 10.87 20.44
C LEU A 36 -3.11 10.05 20.19
N ALA A 37 -3.94 10.49 19.26
CA ALA A 37 -5.18 9.81 18.90
C ALA A 37 -4.92 8.56 18.05
N LEU A 38 -4.03 8.64 17.08
CA LEU A 38 -3.73 7.52 16.18
C LEU A 38 -2.76 6.49 16.79
N GLU A 39 -1.97 6.91 17.79
CA GLU A 39 -1.04 6.08 18.55
C GLU A 39 -1.52 5.86 19.99
N ASN A 40 -2.84 5.73 20.18
CA ASN A 40 -3.48 5.68 21.49
C ASN A 40 -3.23 4.40 22.30
N ASN A 41 -2.58 3.41 21.71
CA ASN A 41 -2.33 2.08 22.29
C ASN A 41 -1.31 2.08 23.43
N ARG A 42 -0.53 3.16 23.60
CA ARG A 42 0.52 3.29 24.62
C ARG A 42 0.72 4.73 25.10
N PRO A 43 1.26 4.91 26.31
CA PRO A 43 1.69 6.23 26.76
C PRO A 43 2.98 6.66 26.03
N HIS A 44 3.11 7.95 25.75
CA HIS A 44 4.24 8.53 25.02
C HIS A 44 5.15 9.34 25.96
N ARG A 45 6.47 9.13 25.85
CA ARG A 45 7.45 9.89 26.63
C ARG A 45 7.46 11.36 26.17
N ARG A 46 7.44 12.28 27.12
CA ARG A 46 7.47 13.74 26.86
C ARG A 46 8.73 14.16 26.09
N THR A 47 9.87 13.55 26.40
CA THR A 47 11.15 13.81 25.69
C THR A 47 11.07 13.42 24.22
N ALA A 48 10.48 12.26 23.91
CA ALA A 48 10.29 11.81 22.53
C ALA A 48 9.34 12.72 21.74
N LEU A 49 8.19 13.10 22.34
CA LEU A 49 7.25 14.05 21.73
C LEU A 49 7.87 15.43 21.50
N ALA A 50 8.69 15.92 22.45
CA ALA A 50 9.38 17.18 22.30
C ALA A 50 10.41 17.15 21.16
N ALA A 51 11.22 16.09 21.08
CA ALA A 51 12.20 15.92 20.01
C ALA A 51 11.54 15.79 18.62
N MET A 52 10.38 15.10 18.53
CA MET A 52 9.63 14.91 17.30
C MET A 52 9.02 16.23 16.79
N LEU A 53 8.50 17.06 17.70
CA LEU A 53 7.83 18.33 17.34
C LEU A 53 8.81 19.49 17.19
N TRP A 54 9.94 19.49 17.87
CA TRP A 54 10.95 20.56 17.86
C TRP A 54 12.38 20.00 17.76
N PRO A 55 12.75 19.35 16.67
CA PRO A 55 14.08 18.73 16.53
C PRO A 55 15.23 19.74 16.58
N ASP A 56 14.98 20.98 16.13
CA ASP A 56 16.00 22.04 16.03
C ASP A 56 16.24 22.78 17.36
N LEU A 57 15.47 22.49 18.41
CA LEU A 57 15.60 23.16 19.68
C LEU A 57 16.36 22.34 20.71
N SER A 58 17.02 23.04 21.64
CA SER A 58 17.60 22.35 22.80
C SER A 58 16.51 21.64 23.61
N GLU A 59 16.85 20.53 24.26
CA GLU A 59 15.94 19.69 25.01
C GLU A 59 15.08 20.48 26.00
N LYS A 60 15.70 21.45 26.74
CA LYS A 60 14.99 22.32 27.68
C LYS A 60 13.94 23.21 26.99
N LYS A 61 14.27 23.80 25.82
CA LYS A 61 13.35 24.64 25.05
C LYS A 61 12.23 23.80 24.45
N ALA A 62 12.55 22.63 23.89
CA ALA A 62 11.57 21.71 23.33
C ALA A 62 10.59 21.21 24.41
N ALA A 63 11.08 20.83 25.59
CA ALA A 63 10.25 20.43 26.74
C ALA A 63 9.32 21.55 27.23
N HIS A 64 9.83 22.80 27.25
CA HIS A 64 9.00 23.97 27.60
C HIS A 64 7.88 24.19 26.57
N ASN A 65 8.21 24.15 25.27
CA ASN A 65 7.25 24.32 24.19
C ASN A 65 6.20 23.18 24.19
N LEU A 66 6.60 21.95 24.48
CA LEU A 66 5.65 20.84 24.63
C LEU A 66 4.68 21.10 25.78
N SER A 67 5.17 21.60 26.93
CA SER A 67 4.32 21.92 28.08
C SER A 67 3.30 23.00 27.75
N GLN A 68 3.71 24.04 27.02
CA GLN A 68 2.80 25.09 26.53
C GLN A 68 1.77 24.54 25.52
N THR A 69 2.22 23.63 24.65
CA THR A 69 1.35 23.00 23.65
C THR A 69 0.31 22.08 24.30
N ILE A 70 0.69 21.31 25.31
CA ILE A 70 -0.22 20.50 26.11
C ILE A 70 -1.26 21.38 26.83
N LEU A 71 -0.81 22.52 27.40
CA LEU A 71 -1.73 23.47 28.05
C LEU A 71 -2.76 24.04 27.05
N ARG A 72 -2.31 24.48 25.86
CA ARG A 72 -3.20 24.94 24.79
C ARG A 72 -4.20 23.87 24.39
N LEU A 73 -3.74 22.63 24.25
CA LEU A 73 -4.59 21.50 23.88
C LEU A 73 -5.66 21.25 24.96
N ARG A 74 -5.25 21.23 26.24
CA ARG A 74 -6.19 21.09 27.36
C ARG A 74 -7.21 22.24 27.40
N THR A 75 -6.79 23.45 27.10
CA THR A 75 -7.70 24.60 27.03
C THR A 75 -8.69 24.47 25.87
N ALA A 76 -8.20 24.07 24.67
CA ALA A 76 -9.06 23.85 23.50
C ALA A 76 -10.09 22.74 23.72
N LEU A 77 -9.71 21.65 24.38
CA LEU A 77 -10.58 20.53 24.72
C LEU A 77 -11.43 20.79 26.00
N VAL A 78 -11.34 22.00 26.57
CA VAL A 78 -12.01 22.34 27.83
C VAL A 78 -11.63 21.36 28.97
N ASP A 79 -10.40 20.86 28.93
CA ASP A 79 -9.86 19.87 29.88
C ASP A 79 -9.22 20.56 31.12
N VAL A 80 -9.17 21.90 31.11
CA VAL A 80 -8.70 22.72 32.24
C VAL A 80 -9.92 23.02 33.12
N GLN A 81 -9.92 22.40 34.29
CA GLN A 81 -10.98 22.63 35.28
C GLN A 81 -10.65 23.87 36.12
N PRO A 82 -11.45 24.95 36.05
CA PRO A 82 -11.25 26.11 36.92
C PRO A 82 -11.58 25.80 38.42
N ASN A 83 -12.43 24.84 38.73
CA ASN A 83 -12.99 24.59 40.05
C ASN A 83 -13.21 23.12 40.42
N GLY A 84 -12.34 22.20 40.11
CA GLY A 84 -12.21 20.88 40.80
C GLY A 84 -13.43 19.94 40.89
N ASN A 85 -14.56 20.22 40.28
CA ASN A 85 -15.84 19.56 40.62
C ASN A 85 -16.58 18.95 39.41
N THR A 86 -15.89 18.46 38.39
CA THR A 86 -16.55 17.65 37.35
C THR A 86 -16.21 16.16 37.53
N HIS A 87 -17.25 15.34 37.68
CA HIS A 87 -17.16 13.90 37.74
C HIS A 87 -16.72 13.24 36.39
N GLU A 88 -16.38 14.03 35.39
CA GLU A 88 -16.03 13.55 34.07
C GLU A 88 -14.52 13.40 33.88
N PRO A 89 -14.07 12.27 33.27
CA PRO A 89 -12.66 12.04 33.07
C PRO A 89 -12.05 13.02 32.07
N PRO A 90 -10.82 13.54 32.32
CA PRO A 90 -10.14 14.39 31.36
C PRO A 90 -9.79 13.62 30.08
N PHE A 91 -9.74 14.32 28.93
CA PHE A 91 -9.32 13.70 27.66
C PHE A 91 -7.84 13.41 27.60
N LEU A 92 -7.02 14.22 28.28
CA LEU A 92 -5.57 14.07 28.33
C LEU A 92 -5.10 13.68 29.72
N LEU A 93 -4.39 12.55 29.80
CA LEU A 93 -3.61 12.15 30.97
C LEU A 93 -2.16 12.63 30.79
N VAL A 94 -1.75 13.56 31.65
CA VAL A 94 -0.43 14.18 31.62
C VAL A 94 0.28 13.85 32.93
N GLU A 95 1.29 13.00 32.83
CA GLU A 95 2.16 12.63 33.94
C GLU A 95 3.51 13.35 33.83
N SER A 96 4.37 13.22 34.81
CA SER A 96 5.69 13.88 34.81
C SER A 96 6.54 13.50 33.59
N GLN A 97 6.50 12.25 33.17
CA GLN A 97 7.31 11.70 32.09
C GLN A 97 6.53 11.32 30.84
N GLN A 98 5.21 11.22 30.90
CA GLN A 98 4.38 10.66 29.86
C GLN A 98 3.12 11.47 29.59
N VAL A 99 2.63 11.32 28.35
CA VAL A 99 1.34 11.90 27.91
C VAL A 99 0.61 10.84 27.09
N ARG A 100 -0.70 10.72 27.29
CA ARG A 100 -1.60 9.88 26.48
C ARG A 100 -3.01 10.44 26.47
N LEU A 101 -3.82 10.02 25.53
CA LEU A 101 -5.27 10.16 25.64
C LEU A 101 -5.80 9.22 26.74
N ASN A 102 -6.87 9.67 27.40
CA ASN A 102 -7.45 8.92 28.51
C ASN A 102 -8.37 7.81 27.96
N PRO A 103 -8.03 6.52 28.15
CA PRO A 103 -8.84 5.41 27.65
C PRO A 103 -10.22 5.30 28.31
N ARG A 104 -10.45 6.05 29.41
CA ARG A 104 -11.76 6.12 30.09
C ARG A 104 -12.64 7.26 29.57
N ALA A 105 -12.11 8.17 28.76
CA ALA A 105 -12.86 9.24 28.14
C ALA A 105 -13.49 8.74 26.82
N SER A 106 -14.65 9.30 26.47
CA SER A 106 -15.31 8.97 25.21
C SER A 106 -14.64 9.74 24.08
N ILE A 107 -13.68 9.07 23.41
CA ILE A 107 -12.92 9.62 22.29
C ILE A 107 -13.06 8.66 21.12
N HIS A 108 -13.46 9.14 19.96
CA HIS A 108 -13.61 8.35 18.76
C HIS A 108 -12.89 9.00 17.58
N THR A 109 -12.16 8.21 16.80
CA THR A 109 -11.59 8.67 15.54
C THR A 109 -12.21 7.91 14.38
N ASP A 110 -12.35 8.56 13.23
CA ASP A 110 -12.78 7.91 12.00
C ASP A 110 -11.80 6.79 11.59
N VAL A 111 -10.50 6.96 11.86
CA VAL A 111 -9.46 5.95 11.61
C VAL A 111 -9.64 4.72 12.50
N ASP A 112 -9.95 4.89 13.79
CA ASP A 112 -10.19 3.75 14.68
C ASP A 112 -11.46 3.00 14.28
N ILE A 113 -12.51 3.71 13.87
CA ILE A 113 -13.74 3.10 13.35
C ILE A 113 -13.43 2.32 12.08
N PHE A 114 -12.70 2.93 11.13
CA PHE A 114 -12.26 2.27 9.90
C PHE A 114 -11.47 0.98 10.19
N ARG A 115 -10.46 1.05 11.04
CA ARG A 115 -9.63 -0.10 11.43
C ARG A 115 -10.44 -1.19 12.14
N SER A 116 -11.37 -0.81 13.00
CA SER A 116 -12.26 -1.73 13.70
C SER A 116 -13.17 -2.49 12.73
N LEU A 117 -13.74 -1.80 11.73
CA LEU A 117 -14.55 -2.44 10.69
C LEU A 117 -13.73 -3.47 9.89
N MET A 118 -12.48 -3.12 9.51
CA MET A 118 -11.59 -4.04 8.79
C MET A 118 -11.18 -5.23 9.64
N LEU A 119 -10.89 -5.01 10.92
CA LEU A 119 -10.57 -6.09 11.86
C LEU A 119 -11.77 -7.03 12.05
N THR A 120 -12.98 -6.48 12.17
CA THR A 120 -14.22 -7.26 12.27
C THR A 120 -14.43 -8.14 11.03
N CYS A 121 -14.23 -7.59 9.83
CA CYS A 121 -14.28 -8.37 8.59
C CYS A 121 -13.28 -9.53 8.58
N SER A 122 -12.03 -9.28 8.98
CA SER A 122 -10.98 -10.30 8.98
C SER A 122 -11.24 -11.40 10.02
N GLN A 123 -11.77 -11.04 11.18
CA GLN A 123 -12.12 -11.99 12.25
C GLN A 123 -13.37 -12.82 11.91
N HIS A 124 -14.36 -12.22 11.25
CA HIS A 124 -15.61 -12.88 10.86
C HIS A 124 -15.37 -14.09 9.94
N HIS A 125 -14.36 -13.99 9.09
CA HIS A 125 -13.96 -15.07 8.18
C HIS A 125 -12.52 -15.54 8.39
N ALA A 126 -12.04 -15.60 9.62
CA ALA A 126 -10.67 -16.04 9.93
C ALA A 126 -10.33 -17.45 9.39
N LYS A 127 -11.33 -18.34 9.24
CA LYS A 127 -11.15 -19.70 8.69
C LYS A 127 -11.28 -19.77 7.17
N ASP A 128 -11.97 -18.83 6.54
CA ASP A 128 -12.14 -18.73 5.09
C ASP A 128 -12.10 -17.25 4.65
N PRO A 129 -10.92 -16.69 4.44
CA PRO A 129 -10.76 -15.30 4.05
C PRO A 129 -11.47 -14.94 2.73
N PHE A 130 -11.78 -15.92 1.88
CA PHE A 130 -12.46 -15.69 0.60
C PHE A 130 -13.98 -15.47 0.76
N ALA A 131 -14.57 -16.01 1.81
CA ALA A 131 -15.99 -15.79 2.11
C ALA A 131 -16.33 -14.31 2.37
N ILE A 132 -15.35 -13.49 2.76
CA ILE A 132 -15.50 -12.05 2.94
C ILE A 132 -16.11 -11.37 1.70
N ASN A 133 -15.70 -11.78 0.50
CA ASN A 133 -16.10 -11.14 -0.76
C ASN A 133 -17.60 -11.35 -1.13
N ASN A 134 -18.26 -12.29 -0.49
CA ASN A 134 -19.66 -12.61 -0.76
C ASN A 134 -20.55 -12.50 0.50
N CYS A 135 -19.98 -12.19 1.65
CA CYS A 135 -20.70 -12.06 2.91
C CYS A 135 -21.41 -10.69 2.98
N PRO A 136 -22.75 -10.65 3.12
CA PRO A 136 -23.50 -9.40 3.20
C PRO A 136 -23.05 -8.48 4.34
N ASP A 137 -22.73 -9.06 5.51
CA ASP A 137 -22.28 -8.30 6.68
C ASP A 137 -20.92 -7.64 6.43
N CYS A 138 -19.95 -8.40 5.88
CA CYS A 138 -18.64 -7.86 5.53
C CYS A 138 -18.75 -6.78 4.45
N ILE A 139 -19.60 -6.95 3.46
CA ILE A 139 -19.87 -5.92 2.44
C ILE A 139 -20.52 -4.69 3.08
N GLY A 140 -21.38 -4.86 4.08
CA GLY A 140 -21.94 -3.75 4.87
C GLY A 140 -20.83 -2.97 5.59
N TRP A 141 -19.97 -3.66 6.32
CA TRP A 141 -18.83 -3.03 7.04
C TRP A 141 -17.82 -2.38 6.09
N MET A 142 -17.51 -3.00 4.94
CA MET A 142 -16.65 -2.39 3.92
C MET A 142 -17.28 -1.14 3.32
N ARG A 143 -18.59 -1.11 3.11
CA ARG A 143 -19.32 0.07 2.62
C ARG A 143 -19.25 1.21 3.63
N ASP A 144 -19.42 0.92 4.92
CA ASP A 144 -19.31 1.91 5.98
C ASP A 144 -17.89 2.43 6.10
N ALA A 145 -16.87 1.56 5.99
CA ALA A 145 -15.47 1.95 5.93
C ALA A 145 -15.17 2.87 4.71
N ALA A 146 -15.72 2.53 3.53
CA ALA A 146 -15.56 3.34 2.33
C ALA A 146 -16.22 4.73 2.46
N ARG A 147 -17.29 4.86 3.24
CA ARG A 147 -17.95 6.16 3.53
C ARG A 147 -17.12 7.03 4.45
N LEU A 148 -16.36 6.42 5.38
CA LEU A 148 -15.49 7.18 6.29
C LEU A 148 -14.27 7.78 5.57
N TYR A 149 -13.77 7.11 4.53
CA TYR A 149 -12.59 7.55 3.81
C TYR A 149 -12.93 8.64 2.79
N ASN A 150 -12.90 9.90 3.21
CA ASN A 150 -13.23 11.06 2.36
C ASN A 150 -12.00 11.71 1.69
N GLY A 151 -10.81 11.20 1.94
CA GLY A 151 -9.54 11.69 1.41
C GLY A 151 -8.36 11.24 2.25
N ASP A 152 -7.18 11.72 1.89
CA ASP A 152 -5.94 11.35 2.55
C ASP A 152 -5.92 11.71 4.03
N LEU A 153 -5.15 10.95 4.81
CA LEU A 153 -4.96 11.21 6.23
C LEU A 153 -4.41 12.62 6.45
N LEU A 154 -5.17 13.44 7.22
CA LEU A 154 -4.81 14.82 7.53
C LEU A 154 -4.56 15.66 6.26
N ALA A 155 -5.40 15.50 5.22
CA ALA A 155 -5.26 16.23 3.97
C ALA A 155 -5.17 17.74 4.21
N GLY A 156 -4.19 18.40 3.55
CA GLY A 156 -3.95 19.84 3.71
C GLY A 156 -3.34 20.26 5.05
N PHE A 157 -3.02 19.31 5.93
CA PHE A 157 -2.39 19.60 7.21
C PHE A 157 -0.86 19.43 7.10
N PHE A 158 -0.14 20.49 7.43
CA PHE A 158 1.32 20.52 7.41
C PHE A 158 1.89 21.17 8.68
N VAL A 159 2.96 20.60 9.24
CA VAL A 159 3.63 21.11 10.44
C VAL A 159 5.05 21.55 10.14
N ARG A 160 5.25 22.85 10.14
CA ARG A 160 6.58 23.43 9.86
C ARG A 160 7.64 22.94 10.87
N ASN A 161 8.84 22.65 10.37
CA ASN A 161 10.00 22.26 11.16
C ASN A 161 9.74 21.04 12.07
N SER A 162 9.04 20.02 11.52
CA SER A 162 8.74 18.79 12.25
C SER A 162 8.76 17.59 11.29
N PRO A 163 9.92 17.26 10.66
CA PRO A 163 10.01 16.22 9.64
C PRO A 163 9.61 14.83 10.15
N ALA A 164 9.83 14.54 11.42
CA ALA A 164 9.43 13.27 12.01
C ALA A 164 7.90 13.08 12.06
N ILE A 165 7.13 14.17 12.27
CA ILE A 165 5.66 14.16 12.19
C ILE A 165 5.20 13.90 10.77
N GLU A 166 5.82 14.57 9.78
CA GLU A 166 5.46 14.38 8.37
C GLU A 166 5.77 12.95 7.90
N GLN A 167 6.94 12.42 8.27
CA GLN A 167 7.29 11.04 7.96
C GLN A 167 6.30 10.05 8.59
N TRP A 168 5.96 10.24 9.86
CA TRP A 168 4.95 9.43 10.55
C TRP A 168 3.59 9.51 9.83
N ARG A 169 3.13 10.73 9.48
CA ARG A 169 1.87 10.94 8.76
C ARG A 169 1.85 10.21 7.42
N LEU A 170 2.93 10.30 6.63
CA LEU A 170 3.04 9.61 5.35
C LEU A 170 2.96 8.09 5.49
N VAL A 171 3.63 7.51 6.48
CA VAL A 171 3.56 6.06 6.75
C VAL A 171 2.14 5.63 7.11
N GLN A 172 1.44 6.40 7.98
CA GLN A 172 0.05 6.11 8.35
C GLN A 172 -0.91 6.29 7.16
N GLN A 173 -0.70 7.33 6.35
CA GLN A 173 -1.47 7.59 5.14
C GLN A 173 -1.35 6.45 4.14
N GLU A 174 -0.12 5.99 3.85
CA GLU A 174 0.12 4.89 2.92
C GLU A 174 -0.56 3.59 3.38
N ALA A 175 -0.44 3.27 4.68
CA ALA A 175 -1.09 2.10 5.25
C ALA A 175 -2.63 2.13 5.12
N LEU A 176 -3.24 3.30 5.34
CA LEU A 176 -4.69 3.49 5.19
C LEU A 176 -5.11 3.47 3.72
N GLN A 177 -4.30 4.08 2.83
CA GLN A 177 -4.57 4.08 1.39
C GLN A 177 -4.56 2.65 0.82
N MET A 178 -3.62 1.81 1.23
CA MET A 178 -3.62 0.40 0.82
C MET A 178 -4.89 -0.33 1.25
N GLN A 179 -5.35 -0.09 2.48
CA GLN A 179 -6.56 -0.72 3.00
C GLN A 179 -7.81 -0.27 2.25
N ILE A 180 -7.96 1.03 1.97
CA ILE A 180 -9.15 1.53 1.25
C ILE A 180 -9.14 1.09 -0.22
N VAL A 181 -7.99 1.00 -0.87
CA VAL A 181 -7.85 0.46 -2.24
C VAL A 181 -8.37 -0.99 -2.30
N ASP A 182 -7.97 -1.85 -1.35
CA ASP A 182 -8.51 -3.22 -1.26
C ASP A 182 -10.03 -3.24 -1.03
N VAL A 183 -10.53 -2.41 -0.11
CA VAL A 183 -11.97 -2.29 0.18
C VAL A 183 -12.77 -1.89 -1.06
N LEU A 184 -12.34 -0.84 -1.77
CA LEU A 184 -13.02 -0.35 -2.97
C LEU A 184 -13.00 -1.40 -4.09
N GLY A 185 -11.88 -2.08 -4.29
CA GLY A 185 -11.76 -3.17 -5.26
C GLY A 185 -12.72 -4.33 -4.96
N ARG A 186 -12.83 -4.73 -3.68
CA ARG A 186 -13.79 -5.77 -3.25
C ARG A 186 -15.23 -5.35 -3.44
N LEU A 187 -15.58 -4.11 -3.11
CA LEU A 187 -16.92 -3.55 -3.31
C LEU A 187 -17.28 -3.48 -4.80
N ALA A 188 -16.38 -2.96 -5.65
CA ALA A 188 -16.59 -2.91 -7.09
C ALA A 188 -16.83 -4.32 -7.67
N ASN A 189 -16.01 -5.30 -7.29
CA ASN A 189 -16.16 -6.69 -7.70
C ASN A 189 -17.47 -7.33 -7.23
N TYR A 190 -17.89 -7.07 -5.99
CA TYR A 190 -19.15 -7.58 -5.45
C TYR A 190 -20.35 -7.07 -6.26
N HIS A 191 -20.39 -5.77 -6.53
CA HIS A 191 -21.47 -5.15 -7.29
C HIS A 191 -21.43 -5.52 -8.77
N GLU A 192 -20.23 -5.70 -9.37
CA GLU A 192 -20.08 -6.15 -10.76
C GLU A 192 -20.71 -7.54 -10.97
N LYS A 193 -20.47 -8.49 -10.06
CA LYS A 193 -21.07 -9.83 -10.12
C LYS A 193 -22.59 -9.82 -10.03
N ARG A 194 -23.18 -8.78 -9.48
CA ARG A 194 -24.64 -8.60 -9.32
C ARG A 194 -25.27 -7.77 -10.42
N GLY A 195 -24.45 -7.24 -11.35
CA GLY A 195 -24.93 -6.34 -12.40
C GLY A 195 -25.33 -4.95 -11.89
N GLU A 196 -24.90 -4.57 -10.71
CA GLU A 196 -25.22 -3.29 -10.06
C GLU A 196 -24.23 -2.20 -10.54
N TYR A 197 -24.26 -1.90 -11.85
CA TYR A 197 -23.24 -1.10 -12.54
C TYR A 197 -23.11 0.34 -12.04
N GLU A 198 -24.13 0.91 -11.43
CA GLU A 198 -24.05 2.23 -10.81
C GLU A 198 -23.08 2.21 -9.62
N GLN A 199 -23.17 1.18 -8.79
CA GLN A 199 -22.25 1.00 -7.66
C GLN A 199 -20.84 0.65 -8.14
N VAL A 200 -20.70 -0.17 -9.18
CA VAL A 200 -19.41 -0.45 -9.81
C VAL A 200 -18.75 0.83 -10.27
N GLN A 201 -19.47 1.68 -11.01
CA GLN A 201 -18.98 2.96 -11.48
C GLN A 201 -18.50 3.84 -10.31
N HIS A 202 -19.29 3.91 -9.23
CA HIS A 202 -18.95 4.71 -8.05
C HIS A 202 -17.63 4.23 -7.41
N TYR A 203 -17.49 2.93 -7.12
CA TYR A 203 -16.30 2.41 -6.43
C TYR A 203 -15.08 2.33 -7.34
N ALA A 204 -15.25 1.91 -8.60
CA ALA A 204 -14.15 1.85 -9.56
C ALA A 204 -13.58 3.24 -9.87
N HIS A 205 -14.44 4.27 -10.02
CA HIS A 205 -13.96 5.64 -10.20
C HIS A 205 -13.15 6.13 -8.99
N ARG A 206 -13.63 5.90 -7.78
CA ARG A 206 -12.86 6.25 -6.57
C ARG A 206 -11.52 5.52 -6.53
N LEU A 207 -11.49 4.27 -6.96
CA LEU A 207 -10.28 3.47 -7.01
C LEU A 207 -9.28 4.03 -8.04
N THR A 208 -9.74 4.43 -9.24
CA THR A 208 -8.85 5.05 -10.24
C THR A 208 -8.27 6.40 -9.80
N VAL A 209 -8.94 7.11 -8.90
CA VAL A 209 -8.41 8.35 -8.29
C VAL A 209 -7.32 8.06 -7.25
N LEU A 210 -7.50 7.00 -6.44
CA LEU A 210 -6.55 6.63 -5.38
C LEU A 210 -5.35 5.83 -5.92
N ASP A 211 -5.58 4.99 -6.92
CA ASP A 211 -4.55 4.23 -7.63
C ASP A 211 -4.78 4.35 -9.16
N PRO A 212 -4.20 5.38 -9.78
CA PRO A 212 -4.38 5.65 -11.21
C PRO A 212 -3.81 4.57 -12.14
N TRP A 213 -2.98 3.68 -11.62
CA TRP A 213 -2.38 2.59 -12.41
C TRP A 213 -3.06 1.24 -12.23
N CYS A 214 -4.12 1.18 -11.42
CA CYS A 214 -4.91 -0.05 -11.23
C CYS A 214 -5.73 -0.36 -12.49
N GLU A 215 -5.20 -1.19 -13.39
CA GLU A 215 -5.86 -1.58 -14.64
C GLU A 215 -7.24 -2.17 -14.42
N ASP A 216 -7.38 -3.06 -13.42
CA ASP A 216 -8.67 -3.68 -13.11
C ASP A 216 -9.77 -2.64 -12.81
N ALA A 217 -9.42 -1.56 -12.11
CA ALA A 217 -10.36 -0.49 -11.82
C ALA A 217 -10.80 0.26 -13.09
N HIS A 218 -9.85 0.54 -14.01
CA HIS A 218 -10.15 1.16 -15.29
C HIS A 218 -11.04 0.26 -16.15
N LEU A 219 -10.75 -1.04 -16.21
CA LEU A 219 -11.58 -2.01 -16.96
C LEU A 219 -12.97 -2.15 -16.35
N GLN A 220 -13.10 -2.19 -15.03
CA GLN A 220 -14.40 -2.22 -14.35
C GLN A 220 -15.22 -0.97 -14.64
N LEU A 221 -14.58 0.20 -14.60
CA LEU A 221 -15.23 1.45 -14.90
C LEU A 221 -15.72 1.50 -16.36
N MET A 222 -14.89 1.05 -17.31
CA MET A 222 -15.28 0.95 -18.73
C MET A 222 -16.47 0.01 -18.93
N ARG A 223 -16.45 -1.20 -18.30
CA ARG A 223 -17.56 -2.15 -18.38
C ARG A 223 -18.85 -1.57 -17.78
N ALA A 224 -18.75 -0.90 -16.64
CA ALA A 224 -19.89 -0.28 -15.98
C ALA A 224 -20.50 0.84 -16.83
N LEU A 225 -19.68 1.69 -17.43
CA LEU A 225 -20.11 2.75 -18.34
C LEU A 225 -20.80 2.17 -19.58
N ALA A 226 -20.19 1.17 -20.22
CA ALA A 226 -20.74 0.52 -21.41
C ALA A 226 -22.08 -0.18 -21.11
N ALA A 227 -22.18 -0.91 -20.00
CA ALA A 227 -23.40 -1.59 -19.57
C ALA A 227 -24.55 -0.61 -19.25
N ARG A 228 -24.25 0.64 -18.90
CA ARG A 228 -25.23 1.72 -18.71
C ARG A 228 -25.55 2.50 -20.00
N GLY A 229 -25.06 2.04 -21.14
CA GLY A 229 -25.25 2.71 -22.44
C GLY A 229 -24.39 3.96 -22.66
N GLN A 230 -23.41 4.23 -21.75
CA GLN A 230 -22.51 5.38 -21.83
C GLN A 230 -21.23 5.00 -22.62
N THR A 231 -21.42 4.49 -23.85
CA THR A 231 -20.35 3.96 -24.70
C THR A 231 -19.25 4.99 -24.95
N SER A 232 -19.63 6.24 -25.30
CA SER A 232 -18.65 7.30 -25.56
C SER A 232 -17.76 7.57 -24.33
N ALA A 233 -18.37 7.65 -23.14
CA ALA A 233 -17.62 7.87 -21.90
C ALA A 233 -16.67 6.70 -21.59
N ALA A 234 -17.06 5.46 -21.91
CA ALA A 234 -16.20 4.29 -21.74
C ALA A 234 -14.97 4.35 -22.68
N LEU A 235 -15.15 4.77 -23.92
CA LEU A 235 -14.06 4.92 -24.90
C LEU A 235 -13.13 6.08 -24.53
N GLU A 236 -13.69 7.23 -24.15
CA GLU A 236 -12.90 8.39 -23.65
C GLU A 236 -12.08 8.03 -22.41
N HIS A 237 -12.65 7.19 -21.53
CA HIS A 237 -11.94 6.72 -20.34
C HIS A 237 -10.74 5.81 -20.68
N PHE A 238 -10.89 4.95 -21.71
CA PHE A 238 -9.77 4.16 -22.21
C PHE A 238 -8.67 5.05 -22.80
N ASP A 239 -9.01 6.05 -23.60
CA ASP A 239 -8.05 6.98 -24.18
C ASP A 239 -7.34 7.81 -23.11
N PHE A 240 -8.03 8.16 -22.03
CA PHE A 240 -7.43 8.77 -20.84
C PHE A 240 -6.43 7.81 -20.16
N TYR A 241 -6.83 6.57 -19.89
CA TYR A 241 -5.98 5.56 -19.25
C TYR A 241 -4.75 5.23 -20.11
N ARG A 242 -4.93 5.09 -21.42
CA ARG A 242 -3.82 4.88 -22.35
C ARG A 242 -2.82 6.02 -22.31
N ARG A 243 -3.28 7.28 -22.37
CA ARG A 243 -2.39 8.45 -22.26
C ARG A 243 -1.63 8.45 -20.93
N LEU A 244 -2.31 8.17 -19.83
CA LEU A 244 -1.70 8.09 -18.51
C LEU A 244 -0.56 7.05 -18.49
N LEU A 245 -0.79 5.85 -19.05
CA LEU A 245 0.22 4.81 -19.12
C LEU A 245 1.40 5.19 -20.01
N VAL A 246 1.13 5.78 -21.18
CA VAL A 246 2.18 6.17 -22.13
C VAL A 246 3.01 7.34 -21.58
N GLU A 247 2.36 8.37 -21.02
CA GLU A 247 3.03 9.58 -20.53
C GLU A 247 3.80 9.33 -19.23
N GLU A 248 3.23 8.54 -18.31
CA GLU A 248 3.85 8.31 -17.00
C GLU A 248 4.73 7.07 -16.92
N LEU A 249 4.40 6.00 -17.66
CA LEU A 249 5.10 4.72 -17.58
C LEU A 249 5.79 4.32 -18.88
N GLY A 250 5.47 4.98 -20.02
CA GLY A 250 6.02 4.61 -21.32
C GLY A 250 5.55 3.26 -21.84
N ILE A 251 4.37 2.78 -21.39
CA ILE A 251 3.80 1.47 -21.76
C ILE A 251 2.42 1.64 -22.37
N GLU A 252 2.03 0.70 -23.22
CA GLU A 252 0.66 0.61 -23.74
C GLU A 252 -0.24 -0.23 -22.78
N PRO A 253 -1.56 -0.02 -22.79
CA PRO A 253 -2.51 -0.85 -22.06
C PRO A 253 -2.38 -2.33 -22.43
N SER A 254 -2.78 -3.22 -21.51
CA SER A 254 -2.77 -4.65 -21.76
C SER A 254 -3.67 -5.07 -22.94
N GLN A 255 -3.42 -6.27 -23.47
CA GLN A 255 -4.30 -6.85 -24.50
C GLN A 255 -5.74 -6.99 -24.02
N ALA A 256 -5.98 -7.22 -22.72
CA ALA A 256 -7.31 -7.29 -22.14
C ALA A 256 -8.04 -5.94 -22.22
N ALA A 257 -7.32 -4.85 -21.94
CA ALA A 257 -7.84 -3.49 -22.06
C ALA A 257 -8.15 -3.13 -23.53
N ALA A 258 -7.23 -3.45 -24.44
CA ALA A 258 -7.42 -3.25 -25.87
C ALA A 258 -8.62 -4.05 -26.43
N ASN A 259 -8.78 -5.30 -26.01
CA ASN A 259 -9.91 -6.14 -26.40
C ASN A 259 -11.23 -5.54 -25.88
N LEU A 260 -11.28 -5.13 -24.60
CA LEU A 260 -12.48 -4.48 -24.05
C LEU A 260 -12.85 -3.22 -24.82
N TYR A 261 -11.86 -2.38 -25.19
CA TYR A 261 -12.10 -1.20 -26.03
C TYR A 261 -12.77 -1.55 -27.37
N GLN A 262 -12.28 -2.61 -28.05
CA GLN A 262 -12.86 -3.05 -29.32
C GLN A 262 -14.30 -3.55 -29.15
N HIS A 263 -14.59 -4.35 -28.12
CA HIS A 263 -15.95 -4.84 -27.84
C HIS A 263 -16.91 -3.68 -27.55
N VAL A 264 -16.49 -2.72 -26.73
CA VAL A 264 -17.29 -1.53 -26.42
C VAL A 264 -17.55 -0.71 -27.68
N ARG A 265 -16.54 -0.55 -28.57
CA ARG A 265 -16.69 0.19 -29.85
C ARG A 265 -17.65 -0.48 -30.83
N LEU A 266 -17.70 -1.82 -30.85
CA LEU A 266 -18.61 -2.59 -31.68
C LEU A 266 -20.04 -2.67 -31.12
N GLY A 267 -20.27 -2.13 -29.91
CA GLY A 267 -21.56 -2.19 -29.22
C GLY A 267 -21.89 -3.59 -28.68
N GLU A 268 -20.87 -4.46 -28.60
CA GLU A 268 -21.00 -5.77 -27.99
C GLU A 268 -20.97 -5.59 -26.48
N ILE A 269 -22.14 -5.54 -25.85
CA ILE A 269 -22.26 -5.52 -24.39
C ILE A 269 -21.84 -6.91 -23.90
N LEU A 270 -20.62 -7.04 -23.41
CA LEU A 270 -20.21 -8.26 -22.72
C LEU A 270 -21.00 -8.35 -21.40
N PRO A 271 -21.82 -9.39 -21.23
CA PRO A 271 -22.41 -9.66 -19.93
C PRO A 271 -21.27 -9.84 -18.90
N PRO A 272 -21.50 -9.49 -17.63
CA PRO A 272 -20.51 -9.71 -16.59
C PRO A 272 -20.21 -11.20 -16.52
N ASN A 273 -19.00 -11.61 -16.85
CA ASN A 273 -18.46 -12.97 -16.76
C ASN A 273 -18.66 -13.99 -17.92
N ASP A 274 -19.04 -13.64 -19.13
CA ASP A 274 -19.22 -14.67 -20.19
C ASP A 274 -18.01 -14.86 -21.14
N VAL A 275 -16.82 -14.43 -20.80
CA VAL A 275 -15.61 -14.85 -21.55
C VAL A 275 -15.22 -16.32 -21.22
N SER A 276 -15.97 -16.99 -20.33
CA SER A 276 -15.75 -18.38 -19.95
C SER A 276 -16.77 -19.40 -20.50
N ALA A 277 -17.87 -18.95 -21.15
CA ALA A 277 -18.92 -19.88 -21.56
C ALA A 277 -18.69 -20.54 -22.93
N ALA A 278 -17.80 -20.01 -23.78
CA ALA A 278 -17.50 -20.62 -25.08
C ALA A 278 -16.50 -21.81 -25.01
N GLN A 279 -15.94 -22.11 -23.84
CA GLN A 279 -15.09 -23.27 -23.60
C GLN A 279 -15.51 -24.15 -22.40
N ALA A 280 -16.72 -23.98 -21.89
CA ALA A 280 -17.27 -24.78 -20.80
C ALA A 280 -17.87 -26.11 -21.28
N GLY A 281 -17.15 -26.81 -22.13
CA GLY A 281 -17.32 -28.22 -22.38
C GLY A 281 -16.19 -28.98 -21.67
N GLN A 282 -16.40 -29.41 -20.45
CA GLN A 282 -15.49 -30.13 -19.54
C GLN A 282 -14.75 -29.21 -18.56
N THR A 283 -15.30 -29.09 -17.34
CA THR A 283 -14.56 -28.65 -16.17
C THR A 283 -13.60 -29.76 -15.72
N PRO A 284 -12.29 -29.64 -15.95
CA PRO A 284 -11.36 -30.41 -15.14
C PRO A 284 -11.39 -29.77 -13.74
N SER A 285 -11.54 -30.57 -12.70
CA SER A 285 -11.19 -30.15 -11.34
C SER A 285 -9.72 -29.75 -11.37
N VAL A 286 -9.44 -28.45 -11.41
CA VAL A 286 -8.07 -27.95 -11.44
C VAL A 286 -7.48 -28.19 -10.06
N GLN A 287 -6.63 -29.18 -9.96
CA GLN A 287 -5.80 -29.42 -8.77
C GLN A 287 -4.90 -28.21 -8.57
N PRO A 288 -4.60 -27.82 -7.32
CA PRO A 288 -3.66 -26.74 -7.05
C PRO A 288 -2.33 -27.02 -7.75
N GLU A 289 -1.91 -26.13 -8.62
CA GLU A 289 -0.69 -26.25 -9.39
C GLU A 289 0.49 -25.73 -8.57
N ILE A 290 1.48 -26.57 -8.31
CA ILE A 290 2.76 -26.12 -7.73
C ILE A 290 3.64 -25.63 -8.87
N ARG A 291 4.06 -24.38 -8.79
CA ARG A 291 4.91 -23.74 -9.81
C ARG A 291 6.14 -23.11 -9.19
N GLN A 292 7.26 -23.21 -9.86
CA GLN A 292 8.47 -22.50 -9.51
C GLN A 292 8.35 -21.04 -9.95
N ILE A 293 8.39 -20.11 -8.99
CA ILE A 293 8.25 -18.67 -9.20
C ILE A 293 9.51 -17.98 -8.71
N THR A 294 10.04 -17.08 -9.52
CA THR A 294 11.14 -16.20 -9.09
C THR A 294 10.58 -14.89 -8.60
N THR A 295 10.84 -14.58 -7.34
CA THR A 295 10.42 -13.35 -6.68
C THR A 295 11.58 -12.38 -6.61
N LEU A 296 11.40 -11.20 -7.18
CA LEU A 296 12.29 -10.07 -7.04
C LEU A 296 11.68 -9.07 -6.04
N VAL A 297 12.47 -8.64 -5.05
CA VAL A 297 12.09 -7.55 -4.15
C VAL A 297 13.12 -6.43 -4.29
N CYS A 298 12.61 -5.24 -4.60
CA CYS A 298 13.42 -4.03 -4.71
C CYS A 298 13.06 -3.08 -3.57
N GLY A 299 14.06 -2.58 -2.84
CA GLY A 299 13.91 -1.63 -1.75
C GLY A 299 14.80 -0.41 -1.95
N ARG A 300 14.28 0.78 -1.67
CA ARG A 300 15.01 2.04 -1.74
C ARG A 300 15.83 2.29 -0.47
N CYS A 301 17.04 2.78 -0.62
CA CYS A 301 17.90 3.19 0.48
C CYS A 301 17.78 4.70 0.70
N VAL A 302 17.08 5.13 1.74
CA VAL A 302 16.97 6.56 2.08
C VAL A 302 18.30 7.03 2.67
N ARG A 303 19.01 7.92 1.96
CA ARG A 303 20.34 8.42 2.36
C ARG A 303 20.33 9.61 3.32
N SER A 304 19.26 10.39 3.39
CA SER A 304 19.24 11.58 4.25
C SER A 304 17.85 11.88 4.81
N PRO A 305 17.70 11.98 6.14
CA PRO A 305 16.45 12.43 6.77
C PRO A 305 16.22 13.94 6.65
N GLN A 306 17.13 14.70 6.04
CA GLN A 306 17.10 16.18 5.98
C GLN A 306 16.66 16.76 4.62
N ALA A 307 16.29 15.93 3.64
CA ALA A 307 15.84 16.41 2.35
C ALA A 307 14.39 16.94 2.42
N ASP A 308 14.09 17.95 1.60
CA ASP A 308 12.76 18.52 1.43
C ASP A 308 11.73 17.41 1.09
N PRO A 309 10.60 17.34 1.78
CA PRO A 309 9.57 16.33 1.54
C PRO A 309 9.05 16.27 0.10
N GLU A 310 8.94 17.42 -0.57
CA GLU A 310 8.51 17.49 -1.96
C GLU A 310 9.58 16.92 -2.90
N ALA A 311 10.85 17.23 -2.65
CA ALA A 311 11.98 16.65 -3.37
C ALA A 311 12.07 15.13 -3.14
N GLN A 312 11.84 14.66 -1.92
CA GLN A 312 11.78 13.22 -1.60
C GLN A 312 10.63 12.51 -2.33
N TYR A 313 9.46 13.14 -2.39
CA TYR A 313 8.30 12.59 -3.10
C TYR A 313 8.57 12.48 -4.61
N ASN A 314 9.09 13.55 -5.23
CA ASN A 314 9.43 13.56 -6.65
C ASN A 314 10.51 12.53 -6.98
N GLN A 315 11.55 12.43 -6.17
CA GLN A 315 12.62 11.46 -6.31
C GLN A 315 12.10 10.00 -6.12
N MET A 316 11.17 9.79 -5.19
CA MET A 316 10.51 8.50 -5.02
C MET A 316 9.65 8.14 -6.24
N LYS A 317 8.94 9.11 -6.82
CA LYS A 317 8.15 8.94 -8.05
C LYS A 317 9.06 8.54 -9.23
N GLU A 318 10.17 9.23 -9.42
CA GLU A 318 11.14 8.93 -10.49
C GLU A 318 11.77 7.54 -10.34
N CYS A 319 12.20 7.17 -9.14
CA CYS A 319 12.74 5.84 -8.87
C CYS A 319 11.71 4.74 -9.15
N ARG A 320 10.44 4.94 -8.75
CA ARG A 320 9.34 4.01 -9.03
C ARG A 320 9.09 3.84 -10.53
N LEU A 321 9.12 4.92 -11.28
CA LEU A 321 8.97 4.91 -12.74
C LEU A 321 10.11 4.16 -13.43
N ALA A 322 11.35 4.40 -12.98
CA ALA A 322 12.52 3.69 -13.50
C ALA A 322 12.42 2.18 -13.25
N CYS A 323 12.05 1.78 -12.03
CA CYS A 323 11.84 0.36 -11.70
C CYS A 323 10.70 -0.27 -12.52
N ALA A 324 9.58 0.43 -12.70
CA ALA A 324 8.44 -0.09 -13.46
C ALA A 324 8.78 -0.34 -14.95
N ARG A 325 9.56 0.55 -15.58
CA ARG A 325 10.03 0.37 -16.95
C ARG A 325 10.88 -0.90 -17.09
N VAL A 326 11.80 -1.11 -16.15
CA VAL A 326 12.65 -2.30 -16.13
C VAL A 326 11.82 -3.56 -15.93
N ILE A 327 10.90 -3.57 -14.96
CA ILE A 327 10.03 -4.73 -14.68
C ILE A 327 9.28 -5.15 -15.94
N ASN A 328 8.67 -4.19 -16.64
CA ASN A 328 7.90 -4.47 -17.85
C ASN A 328 8.79 -4.95 -19.02
N ARG A 329 9.98 -4.36 -19.20
CA ARG A 329 10.94 -4.79 -20.24
C ARG A 329 11.31 -6.26 -20.10
N TYR A 330 11.52 -6.75 -18.87
CA TYR A 330 11.90 -8.13 -18.61
C TYR A 330 10.72 -9.07 -18.32
N GLY A 331 9.47 -8.60 -18.48
CA GLY A 331 8.26 -9.41 -18.36
C GLY A 331 7.91 -9.79 -16.90
N GLY A 332 8.23 -8.96 -15.94
CA GLY A 332 7.87 -9.16 -14.54
C GLY A 332 6.41 -8.80 -14.26
N PHE A 333 5.76 -9.59 -13.41
CA PHE A 333 4.42 -9.31 -12.90
C PHE A 333 4.50 -8.58 -11.57
N PHE A 334 3.93 -7.39 -11.53
CA PHE A 334 3.93 -6.57 -10.33
C PHE A 334 2.91 -7.11 -9.32
N ALA A 335 3.37 -7.62 -8.17
CA ALA A 335 2.52 -8.32 -7.20
C ALA A 335 2.03 -7.45 -6.07
N GLN A 336 2.91 -6.70 -5.43
CA GLN A 336 2.58 -5.93 -4.23
C GLN A 336 3.56 -4.77 -4.02
N ARG A 337 3.04 -3.65 -3.49
CA ARG A 337 3.83 -2.56 -2.91
C ARG A 337 3.65 -2.54 -1.39
N GLN A 338 4.74 -2.36 -0.68
CA GLN A 338 4.71 -2.21 0.76
C GLN A 338 5.77 -1.19 1.19
N GLY A 339 5.34 0.04 1.48
CA GLY A 339 6.25 1.13 1.83
C GLY A 339 7.22 1.47 0.70
N ASN A 340 8.51 1.38 0.98
CA ASN A 340 9.61 1.60 0.03
C ASN A 340 10.02 0.35 -0.76
N GLU A 341 9.26 -0.75 -0.66
CA GLU A 341 9.56 -2.02 -1.30
C GLU A 341 8.54 -2.33 -2.39
N CYS A 342 8.99 -2.94 -3.48
CA CYS A 342 8.12 -3.54 -4.48
C CYS A 342 8.44 -5.02 -4.64
N VAL A 343 7.40 -5.83 -4.80
CA VAL A 343 7.49 -7.28 -5.03
C VAL A 343 7.03 -7.58 -6.45
N VAL A 344 7.86 -8.29 -7.18
CA VAL A 344 7.66 -8.66 -8.59
C VAL A 344 7.82 -10.15 -8.76
N TYR A 345 6.93 -10.78 -9.50
CA TYR A 345 7.01 -12.21 -9.84
C TYR A 345 7.42 -12.40 -11.30
N TYR A 346 8.33 -13.34 -11.51
CA TYR A 346 8.70 -13.85 -12.82
C TYR A 346 8.29 -15.34 -12.89
N GLY A 347 7.70 -15.75 -14.02
CA GLY A 347 7.05 -17.07 -14.14
C GLY A 347 5.57 -17.08 -13.76
N TYR A 348 4.99 -15.88 -13.57
CA TYR A 348 3.57 -15.65 -13.32
C TYR A 348 3.11 -14.38 -14.08
N PRO A 349 1.90 -14.35 -14.68
CA PRO A 349 0.94 -15.45 -14.82
C PRO A 349 1.39 -16.53 -15.82
N LEU A 350 2.30 -16.18 -16.74
CA LEU A 350 2.88 -17.09 -17.73
C LEU A 350 4.19 -17.67 -17.19
N ALA A 351 4.37 -18.99 -17.40
CA ALA A 351 5.62 -19.65 -17.06
C ALA A 351 6.62 -19.46 -18.22
N TYR A 352 7.82 -18.97 -17.88
CA TYR A 352 8.96 -18.90 -18.78
C TYR A 352 10.11 -19.70 -18.18
N GLU A 353 10.80 -20.49 -19.02
CA GLU A 353 11.96 -21.29 -18.57
C GLU A 353 13.10 -20.40 -18.08
N ASP A 354 13.21 -19.17 -18.59
CA ASP A 354 14.23 -18.18 -18.28
C ASP A 354 13.81 -17.16 -17.19
N SER A 355 12.76 -17.45 -16.42
CA SER A 355 12.21 -16.54 -15.40
C SER A 355 13.24 -16.04 -14.39
N ALA A 356 14.10 -16.92 -13.88
CA ALA A 356 15.16 -16.55 -12.94
C ALA A 356 16.20 -15.64 -13.59
N ARG A 357 16.58 -15.90 -14.83
CA ARG A 357 17.54 -15.08 -15.58
C ARG A 357 16.97 -13.69 -15.86
N ARG A 358 15.71 -13.60 -16.32
CA ARG A 358 15.03 -12.33 -16.53
C ARG A 358 14.95 -11.50 -15.26
N ALA A 359 14.67 -12.14 -14.11
CA ALA A 359 14.63 -11.46 -12.82
C ALA A 359 15.99 -10.87 -12.43
N VAL A 360 17.08 -11.59 -12.66
CA VAL A 360 18.43 -11.10 -12.33
C VAL A 360 18.87 -9.98 -13.29
N HIS A 361 18.60 -10.07 -14.60
CA HIS A 361 18.82 -8.96 -15.54
C HIS A 361 18.02 -7.70 -15.13
N ALA A 362 16.74 -7.88 -14.77
CA ALA A 362 15.93 -6.77 -14.28
C ALA A 362 16.52 -6.17 -12.99
N ALA A 363 16.98 -7.00 -12.07
CA ALA A 363 17.62 -6.55 -10.83
C ALA A 363 18.86 -5.69 -11.07
N LEU A 364 19.75 -6.15 -11.97
CA LEU A 364 20.95 -5.40 -12.37
C LEU A 364 20.58 -4.07 -13.05
N ALA A 365 19.67 -4.11 -14.01
CA ALA A 365 19.20 -2.91 -14.69
C ALA A 365 18.53 -1.90 -13.76
N MET A 366 17.85 -2.36 -12.68
CA MET A 366 17.29 -1.47 -11.65
C MET A 366 18.40 -0.78 -10.85
N VAL A 367 19.47 -1.48 -10.50
CA VAL A 367 20.60 -0.91 -9.77
C VAL A 367 21.31 0.10 -10.66
N ASP A 368 21.58 -0.22 -11.93
CA ASP A 368 22.28 0.63 -12.87
C ASP A 368 21.51 1.92 -13.22
N ASN A 369 20.20 1.83 -13.35
CA ASN A 369 19.37 3.00 -13.67
C ASN A 369 19.15 3.94 -12.46
N ASN A 370 19.56 3.57 -11.25
CA ASN A 370 19.29 4.31 -10.02
C ASN A 370 20.59 4.73 -9.28
N HIS A 371 21.65 5.12 -9.99
CA HIS A 371 22.93 5.51 -9.36
C HIS A 371 22.82 6.69 -8.40
N ALA A 372 21.93 7.65 -8.68
CA ALA A 372 21.74 8.84 -7.82
C ALA A 372 21.04 8.47 -6.49
N ASP A 373 20.20 7.44 -6.50
CA ASP A 373 19.40 7.01 -5.37
C ASP A 373 19.46 5.47 -5.26
N PRO A 374 20.51 4.92 -4.66
CA PRO A 374 20.80 3.50 -4.75
C PRO A 374 19.66 2.66 -4.20
N VAL A 375 19.19 1.77 -5.04
CA VAL A 375 18.27 0.69 -4.66
C VAL A 375 19.06 -0.55 -4.26
N ARG A 376 18.49 -1.38 -3.44
CA ARG A 376 18.94 -2.74 -3.17
C ARG A 376 17.93 -3.71 -3.74
N VAL A 377 18.38 -4.81 -4.32
CA VAL A 377 17.49 -5.77 -4.95
C VAL A 377 17.86 -7.18 -4.51
N SER A 378 16.87 -7.95 -4.15
CA SER A 378 17.03 -9.38 -3.85
C SER A 378 16.21 -10.23 -4.80
N VAL A 379 16.72 -11.42 -5.15
CA VAL A 379 16.02 -12.37 -6.00
C VAL A 379 16.05 -13.76 -5.35
N HIS A 380 14.87 -14.34 -5.17
CA HIS A 380 14.72 -15.70 -4.66
C HIS A 380 13.75 -16.49 -5.54
N THR A 381 14.11 -17.74 -5.82
CA THR A 381 13.26 -18.67 -6.57
C THR A 381 12.79 -19.78 -5.67
N GLY A 382 11.48 -19.97 -5.59
CA GLY A 382 10.88 -21.00 -4.74
C GLY A 382 9.60 -21.56 -5.35
N CYS A 383 9.15 -22.70 -4.82
CA CYS A 383 7.87 -23.28 -5.20
C CYS A 383 6.72 -22.50 -4.53
N MET A 384 5.75 -22.12 -5.34
CA MET A 384 4.53 -21.51 -4.88
C MET A 384 3.32 -22.27 -5.40
N VAL A 385 2.26 -22.33 -4.62
CA VAL A 385 0.99 -22.94 -5.00
C VAL A 385 0.14 -21.92 -5.70
N LEU A 386 -0.23 -22.18 -6.95
CA LEU A 386 -1.24 -21.43 -7.66
C LEU A 386 -2.61 -22.00 -7.29
N GLY A 387 -3.28 -21.34 -6.37
CA GLY A 387 -4.66 -21.64 -5.99
C GLY A 387 -5.65 -20.97 -6.92
N GLU A 388 -6.82 -21.59 -7.15
CA GLU A 388 -7.93 -20.90 -7.79
C GLU A 388 -8.49 -19.85 -6.83
N LYS A 389 -8.44 -18.59 -7.20
CA LYS A 389 -9.39 -17.61 -6.65
C LYS A 389 -10.77 -18.00 -7.19
N ARG A 390 -11.58 -18.69 -6.38
CA ARG A 390 -12.96 -19.01 -6.77
C ARG A 390 -13.65 -17.76 -7.30
N GLY A 391 -13.92 -17.74 -8.61
CA GLY A 391 -14.73 -16.72 -9.25
C GLY A 391 -14.02 -15.72 -10.14
N ARG A 392 -12.75 -15.93 -10.53
CA ARG A 392 -12.03 -15.06 -11.47
C ARG A 392 -11.19 -15.82 -12.50
N ARG A 393 -10.86 -15.13 -13.60
CA ARG A 393 -10.11 -15.59 -14.78
C ARG A 393 -8.85 -16.40 -14.39
N ALA A 394 -8.37 -17.24 -15.31
CA ALA A 394 -7.12 -17.99 -15.16
C ALA A 394 -5.89 -17.13 -14.81
N GLN A 395 -5.98 -15.80 -14.93
CA GLN A 395 -4.98 -14.81 -14.56
C GLN A 395 -5.03 -14.39 -13.08
N ASP A 396 -6.13 -14.66 -12.38
CA ASP A 396 -6.36 -14.28 -10.96
C ASP A 396 -6.10 -15.47 -10.01
N ARG A 397 -5.12 -16.30 -10.33
CA ARG A 397 -4.70 -17.37 -9.42
C ARG A 397 -3.95 -16.75 -8.24
N GLU A 398 -4.30 -17.17 -7.04
CA GLU A 398 -3.58 -16.74 -5.84
C GLU A 398 -2.26 -17.49 -5.74
N LEU A 399 -1.18 -16.74 -5.57
CA LEU A 399 0.12 -17.29 -5.29
C LEU A 399 0.30 -17.42 -3.78
N VAL A 400 0.37 -18.63 -3.28
CA VAL A 400 0.60 -18.93 -1.86
C VAL A 400 1.94 -19.62 -1.70
N GLY A 401 2.83 -19.07 -0.88
CA GLY A 401 4.15 -19.63 -0.60
C GLY A 401 5.07 -18.62 0.06
N ASP A 402 6.21 -19.10 0.56
CA ASP A 402 7.15 -18.30 1.36
C ASP A 402 8.19 -17.54 0.53
N ALA A 403 8.21 -17.71 -0.80
CA ALA A 403 9.21 -17.07 -1.66
C ALA A 403 9.29 -15.53 -1.50
N PRO A 404 8.18 -14.76 -1.37
CA PRO A 404 8.26 -13.33 -1.12
C PRO A 404 8.86 -12.98 0.23
N ASN A 405 8.58 -13.78 1.26
CA ASN A 405 9.10 -13.55 2.61
C ASN A 405 10.61 -13.81 2.66
N LEU A 406 11.07 -14.87 2.00
CA LEU A 406 12.50 -15.19 1.88
C LEU A 406 13.24 -14.13 1.07
N ALA A 407 12.67 -13.66 -0.04
CA ALA A 407 13.24 -12.58 -0.82
C ALA A 407 13.39 -11.29 0.01
N ARG A 408 12.40 -10.95 0.87
CA ARG A 408 12.49 -9.80 1.78
C ARG A 408 13.59 -9.97 2.84
N LEU A 409 13.74 -11.16 3.41
CA LEU A 409 14.82 -11.43 4.36
C LEU A 409 16.20 -11.21 3.72
N ILE A 410 16.40 -11.68 2.49
CA ILE A 410 17.61 -11.44 1.72
C ILE A 410 17.81 -9.94 1.47
N LEU A 411 16.74 -9.21 1.12
CA LEU A 411 16.81 -7.77 0.88
C LEU A 411 17.33 -7.00 2.09
N GLN A 412 16.93 -7.38 3.30
CA GLN A 412 17.38 -6.72 4.54
C GLN A 412 18.89 -6.77 4.74
N GLN A 413 19.55 -7.81 4.23
CA GLN A 413 21.00 -7.99 4.28
C GLN A 413 21.72 -7.51 3.01
N THR A 414 20.96 -7.15 1.97
CA THR A 414 21.52 -6.67 0.70
C THR A 414 22.08 -5.26 0.87
N PRO A 415 23.36 -5.01 0.53
CA PRO A 415 23.91 -3.65 0.57
C PRO A 415 23.24 -2.71 -0.44
N PRO A 416 23.23 -1.40 -0.19
CA PRO A 416 22.78 -0.40 -1.15
C PRO A 416 23.53 -0.49 -2.48
N GLY A 417 22.79 -0.43 -3.61
CA GLY A 417 23.38 -0.49 -4.94
C GLY A 417 23.87 -1.89 -5.32
N ARG A 418 23.34 -2.94 -4.70
CA ARG A 418 23.73 -4.32 -4.99
C ARG A 418 22.52 -5.21 -5.22
N VAL A 419 22.78 -6.30 -5.97
CA VAL A 419 21.84 -7.39 -6.20
C VAL A 419 22.31 -8.62 -5.44
N THR A 420 21.42 -9.24 -4.67
CA THR A 420 21.70 -10.46 -3.91
C THR A 420 20.73 -11.57 -4.30
N ILE A 421 21.21 -12.76 -4.52
CA ILE A 421 20.41 -13.91 -4.93
C ILE A 421 20.51 -15.06 -3.92
N SER A 422 19.46 -15.87 -3.85
CA SER A 422 19.44 -17.10 -3.06
C SER A 422 20.16 -18.25 -3.78
N PRO A 423 20.52 -19.36 -3.06
CA PRO A 423 21.11 -20.54 -3.67
C PRO A 423 20.23 -21.18 -4.74
N ASP A 424 18.91 -21.19 -4.52
CA ASP A 424 17.96 -21.73 -5.50
C ASP A 424 17.99 -20.94 -6.80
N THR A 425 18.03 -19.59 -6.69
CA THR A 425 18.19 -18.73 -7.87
C THR A 425 19.56 -18.92 -8.52
N GLN A 426 20.63 -19.04 -7.70
CA GLN A 426 21.98 -19.25 -8.21
C GLN A 426 22.07 -20.50 -9.08
N CYS A 427 21.47 -21.62 -8.66
CA CYS A 427 21.47 -22.86 -9.44
C CYS A 427 20.85 -22.66 -10.84
N LEU A 428 19.85 -21.80 -10.97
CA LEU A 428 19.13 -21.55 -12.22
C LEU A 428 19.83 -20.56 -13.15
N VAL A 429 20.71 -19.73 -12.59
CA VAL A 429 21.41 -18.69 -13.36
C VAL A 429 22.91 -18.97 -13.50
N GLN A 430 23.34 -20.16 -13.09
CA GLN A 430 24.76 -20.59 -13.15
C GLN A 430 25.31 -20.49 -14.56
N GLY A 431 26.48 -19.85 -14.72
CA GLY A 431 27.14 -19.64 -16.00
C GLY A 431 26.67 -18.45 -16.81
N TRP A 432 25.66 -17.69 -16.33
CA TRP A 432 25.15 -16.49 -16.99
C TRP A 432 25.61 -15.19 -16.32
N PHE A 433 25.94 -15.26 -15.03
CA PHE A 433 26.33 -14.09 -14.24
C PHE A 433 27.58 -14.42 -13.41
N GLU A 434 28.41 -13.41 -13.22
CA GLU A 434 29.52 -13.48 -12.27
C GLU A 434 29.01 -13.21 -10.85
N LEU A 435 29.35 -14.11 -9.93
CA LEU A 435 28.90 -14.09 -8.56
C LEU A 435 30.07 -13.89 -7.61
N SER A 436 29.86 -13.14 -6.54
CA SER A 436 30.85 -12.97 -5.48
C SER A 436 31.30 -14.32 -4.91
N PRO A 437 32.61 -14.49 -4.65
CA PRO A 437 33.11 -15.71 -4.01
C PRO A 437 32.72 -15.84 -2.55
N GLU A 438 32.31 -14.74 -1.89
CA GLU A 438 31.93 -14.73 -0.47
C GLU A 438 30.44 -15.02 -0.30
N ASP A 439 30.11 -16.00 0.54
CA ASP A 439 28.75 -16.32 0.93
C ASP A 439 28.33 -15.48 2.15
N GLY A 440 27.28 -14.66 1.98
CA GLY A 440 26.56 -14.09 3.12
C GLY A 440 25.67 -15.17 3.78
N LEU A 441 25.60 -15.20 5.09
CA LEU A 441 24.72 -16.11 5.84
C LEU A 441 23.61 -15.33 6.55
N ILE A 442 22.35 -15.71 6.31
CA ILE A 442 21.20 -15.24 7.06
C ILE A 442 20.78 -16.34 8.03
N HIS A 443 20.71 -16.01 9.33
CA HIS A 443 20.09 -16.90 10.30
C HIS A 443 18.62 -16.53 10.47
N SER A 444 17.71 -17.37 9.96
CA SER A 444 16.27 -17.24 10.17
C SER A 444 15.85 -18.29 11.21
N GLY A 445 15.34 -17.85 12.36
CA GLY A 445 15.09 -18.66 13.56
C GLY A 445 14.54 -20.06 13.32
N ASP A 446 13.47 -20.21 12.54
CA ASP A 446 12.81 -21.51 12.27
C ASP A 446 13.26 -22.19 10.97
N MET A 447 13.93 -21.50 10.06
CA MET A 447 14.28 -22.00 8.72
C MET A 447 15.77 -22.29 8.50
N GLY A 448 16.62 -22.18 9.56
CA GLY A 448 18.05 -22.45 9.47
C GLY A 448 18.87 -21.32 8.86
N SER A 449 20.09 -21.63 8.42
CA SER A 449 21.00 -20.68 7.77
C SER A 449 20.82 -20.73 6.25
N ILE A 450 20.53 -19.58 5.63
CA ILE A 450 20.42 -19.43 4.19
C ILE A 450 21.68 -18.73 3.70
N SER A 451 22.43 -19.35 2.78
CA SER A 451 23.53 -18.68 2.09
C SER A 451 22.99 -17.76 1.00
N MET A 452 23.72 -16.69 0.68
CA MET A 452 23.34 -15.75 -0.38
C MET A 452 24.57 -15.22 -1.07
N ARG A 453 24.45 -14.89 -2.36
CA ARG A 453 25.54 -14.34 -3.16
C ARG A 453 25.18 -13.04 -3.82
N GLN A 454 26.17 -12.15 -3.93
CA GLN A 454 26.02 -10.92 -4.69
C GLN A 454 26.31 -11.20 -6.17
N VAL A 455 25.54 -10.56 -7.05
CA VAL A 455 25.77 -10.56 -8.49
C VAL A 455 26.68 -9.38 -8.81
N GLU A 456 27.83 -9.64 -9.44
CA GLU A 456 28.85 -8.64 -9.73
C GLU A 456 28.69 -8.08 -11.13
N GLU A 457 28.56 -8.92 -12.16
CA GLU A 457 28.40 -8.49 -13.55
C GLU A 457 27.59 -9.51 -14.38
N CYS A 458 27.07 -9.03 -15.52
CA CYS A 458 26.46 -9.86 -16.54
C CYS A 458 27.57 -10.42 -17.47
N GLY A 459 27.69 -11.74 -17.56
CA GLY A 459 28.75 -12.42 -18.32
C GLY A 459 28.47 -12.54 -19.81
N ASP A 460 28.04 -11.60 -20.54
CA ASP A 460 27.86 -11.35 -21.96
C ASP A 460 26.52 -10.71 -22.29
N ARG A 461 26.44 -10.01 -23.43
CA ARG A 461 25.34 -9.15 -23.92
C ARG A 461 23.94 -9.51 -23.41
N ASP A 462 23.23 -8.52 -22.91
CA ASP A 462 21.80 -8.64 -22.55
C ASP A 462 21.02 -9.26 -23.72
N PRO A 463 20.49 -10.50 -23.59
CA PRO A 463 19.76 -11.16 -24.68
C PRO A 463 18.38 -10.56 -24.95
N PHE A 464 18.00 -9.50 -24.19
CA PHE A 464 16.71 -8.83 -24.28
C PHE A 464 16.83 -7.37 -24.81
N ASP A 465 18.04 -6.95 -25.25
CA ASP A 465 18.24 -5.69 -25.97
C ASP A 465 17.68 -5.70 -27.40
#